data_44dc64a3bcd2af8d211a88c0965cc1f0
#
_entry.id   44dc64a3bcd2af8d211a88c0965cc1f0
#
_cell.length_a   1.000
_cell.length_b   1.000
_cell.length_c   1.000
_cell.angle_alpha   90.00
_cell.angle_beta   90.00
_cell.angle_gamma   90.00
#
_symmetry.space_group_name_H-M   'P 1'
#
loop_
_entity.id
_entity.type
_entity.pdbx_description
1 polymer ?
#
loop_
_entity_poly.entity_id
_entity_poly.type
_entity_poly.pdbx_seq_one_letter_code
_entity_poly.pdbx_strand_id
1 'polypeptide(L)'
;DNLLRICSLDQLADDTEMQDYLTVRISQRQLEQTAFEVKPVLGPVEKGDYLVVTLHSKQKRYQAEQARICVGKGLWNAAFEAALVGLMLGRNCISVDGVAITVELHSIKRKVQAEITDAFVRRQFLDGVDTREDYLKRLEEQHRETELAVRKKMLTVRTLEMLRARSSFPPLEDRIEELYRQQI
;
A
#
# COMPACT_ATOMS: atom_id res chain seq x y z
N ASP A 1 -18.62 -10.28 -41.41
CA ASP A 1 -19.35 -9.17 -40.75
C ASP A 1 -19.82 -9.52 -39.33
N ASN A 2 -18.95 -10.09 -38.53
CA ASN A 2 -19.23 -10.42 -37.14
C ASN A 2 -18.15 -9.85 -36.20
N LEU A 3 -17.59 -8.72 -36.60
CA LEU A 3 -16.64 -7.97 -35.78
C LEU A 3 -17.40 -6.93 -34.94
N LEU A 4 -17.28 -7.09 -33.62
CA LEU A 4 -17.64 -6.08 -32.65
C LEU A 4 -19.14 -5.92 -32.32
N ARG A 5 -19.79 -6.94 -31.79
CA ARG A 5 -20.68 -6.68 -30.69
C ARG A 5 -19.83 -6.34 -29.46
N ILE A 6 -19.32 -5.15 -29.42
CA ILE A 6 -18.86 -4.53 -28.18
C ILE A 6 -20.14 -4.36 -27.36
N CYS A 7 -20.28 -5.16 -26.31
CA CYS A 7 -21.28 -4.84 -25.29
C CYS A 7 -21.02 -3.40 -24.89
N SER A 8 -21.97 -2.51 -25.12
CA SER A 8 -21.86 -1.12 -24.66
C SER A 8 -21.66 -1.18 -23.14
N LEU A 9 -20.90 -0.26 -22.58
CA LEU A 9 -20.76 -0.13 -21.14
C LEU A 9 -22.13 -0.05 -20.44
N ASP A 10 -23.13 0.46 -21.12
CA ASP A 10 -24.51 0.55 -20.65
C ASP A 10 -25.18 -0.84 -20.51
N GLN A 11 -24.85 -1.82 -21.37
CA GLN A 11 -25.35 -3.18 -21.23
C GLN A 11 -24.68 -3.95 -20.08
N LEU A 12 -23.44 -3.56 -19.69
CA LEU A 12 -22.77 -4.08 -18.51
C LEU A 12 -23.33 -3.44 -17.21
N ALA A 13 -23.91 -2.23 -17.30
CA ALA A 13 -24.49 -1.54 -16.17
C ALA A 13 -25.88 -2.07 -15.77
N ASP A 14 -26.61 -2.70 -16.68
CA ASP A 14 -27.93 -3.30 -16.44
C ASP A 14 -27.87 -4.74 -15.88
N ASP A 15 -26.67 -5.32 -15.81
CA ASP A 15 -26.47 -6.63 -15.23
C ASP A 15 -26.48 -6.54 -13.70
N THR A 16 -27.48 -7.16 -13.07
CA THR A 16 -27.63 -7.17 -11.60
C THR A 16 -26.37 -7.70 -10.89
N GLU A 17 -25.72 -8.73 -11.47
CA GLU A 17 -24.46 -9.26 -10.94
C GLU A 17 -23.33 -8.20 -11.00
N MET A 18 -23.29 -7.38 -12.04
CA MET A 18 -22.31 -6.32 -12.18
C MET A 18 -22.56 -5.19 -11.17
N GLN A 19 -23.82 -4.82 -10.97
CA GLN A 19 -24.18 -3.81 -9.96
C GLN A 19 -23.86 -4.30 -8.55
N ASP A 20 -24.16 -5.55 -8.22
CA ASP A 20 -23.80 -6.16 -6.95
C ASP A 20 -22.28 -6.23 -6.76
N TYR A 21 -21.54 -6.54 -7.83
CA TYR A 21 -20.07 -6.54 -7.81
C TYR A 21 -19.51 -5.13 -7.55
N LEU A 22 -20.13 -4.10 -8.08
CA LEU A 22 -19.70 -2.70 -7.88
C LEU A 22 -20.20 -2.11 -6.56
N THR A 23 -21.16 -2.76 -5.89
CA THR A 23 -21.64 -2.30 -4.59
C THR A 23 -20.61 -2.58 -3.50
N VAL A 24 -20.02 -1.54 -2.95
CA VAL A 24 -19.05 -1.63 -1.84
C VAL A 24 -19.78 -1.41 -0.53
N ARG A 25 -19.69 -2.40 0.36
CA ARG A 25 -20.22 -2.32 1.72
C ARG A 25 -19.09 -2.52 2.71
N ILE A 26 -18.99 -1.61 3.66
CA ILE A 26 -18.03 -1.71 4.76
C ILE A 26 -18.79 -1.56 6.09
N SER A 27 -18.47 -2.38 7.06
CA SER A 27 -19.06 -2.23 8.38
C SER A 27 -18.35 -1.12 9.17
N GLN A 28 -19.08 -0.44 10.05
CA GLN A 28 -18.52 0.57 10.95
C GLN A 28 -17.33 0.03 11.74
N ARG A 29 -17.38 -1.23 12.19
CA ARG A 29 -16.30 -1.89 12.90
C ARG A 29 -15.03 -2.01 12.06
N GLN A 30 -15.15 -2.27 10.76
CA GLN A 30 -13.99 -2.30 9.86
C GLN A 30 -13.39 -0.91 9.67
N LEU A 31 -14.23 0.12 9.57
CA LEU A 31 -13.76 1.52 9.51
C LEU A 31 -13.01 1.90 10.79
N GLU A 32 -13.54 1.57 11.94
CA GLU A 32 -12.90 1.83 13.24
C GLU A 32 -11.52 1.15 13.36
N GLN A 33 -11.36 -0.05 12.77
CA GLN A 33 -10.08 -0.75 12.74
C GLN A 33 -9.02 -0.08 11.84
N THR A 34 -9.39 0.87 11.00
CA THR A 34 -8.43 1.63 10.17
C THR A 34 -7.78 2.80 10.91
N ALA A 35 -8.32 3.20 12.05
CA ALA A 35 -7.80 4.32 12.82
C ALA A 35 -6.59 3.90 13.66
N PHE A 36 -5.50 4.61 13.49
CA PHE A 36 -4.25 4.35 14.19
C PHE A 36 -3.63 5.65 14.72
N GLU A 37 -3.00 5.56 15.86
CA GLU A 37 -2.10 6.59 16.37
C GLU A 37 -0.66 6.07 16.40
N VAL A 38 0.28 6.97 16.18
CA VAL A 38 1.71 6.67 16.32
C VAL A 38 2.17 7.18 17.67
N LYS A 39 2.42 6.27 18.60
CA LYS A 39 2.82 6.61 19.99
C LYS A 39 4.29 6.28 20.23
N PRO A 40 5.02 7.09 21.01
CA PRO A 40 6.35 6.74 21.48
C PRO A 40 6.28 5.53 22.41
N VAL A 41 7.26 4.63 22.30
CA VAL A 41 7.36 3.41 23.09
C VAL A 41 8.73 3.37 23.76
N LEU A 42 8.76 3.00 25.04
CA LEU A 42 10.00 2.82 25.81
C LEU A 42 10.45 1.35 25.88
N GLY A 43 9.65 0.45 25.33
CA GLY A 43 9.95 -1.00 25.29
C GLY A 43 10.88 -1.38 24.13
N PRO A 44 11.11 -2.70 23.96
CA PRO A 44 11.93 -3.23 22.88
C PRO A 44 11.28 -2.96 21.51
N VAL A 45 12.13 -2.86 20.50
CA VAL A 45 11.71 -2.72 19.09
C VAL A 45 10.95 -3.96 18.64
N GLU A 46 9.82 -3.74 18.01
CA GLU A 46 9.01 -4.78 17.38
C GLU A 46 8.89 -4.55 15.86
N LYS A 47 8.48 -5.60 15.16
CA LYS A 47 8.19 -5.51 13.73
C LYS A 47 7.02 -4.52 13.49
N GLY A 48 7.21 -3.59 12.58
CA GLY A 48 6.24 -2.52 12.28
C GLY A 48 6.54 -1.20 12.99
N ASP A 49 7.50 -1.17 13.92
CA ASP A 49 7.88 0.07 14.59
C ASP A 49 8.62 1.04 13.66
N TYR A 50 8.45 2.31 13.92
CA TYR A 50 9.14 3.42 13.28
C TYR A 50 10.28 3.88 14.19
N LEU A 51 11.49 3.78 13.70
CA LEU A 51 12.70 4.11 14.43
C LEU A 51 13.37 5.35 13.88
N VAL A 52 14.02 6.11 14.77
CA VAL A 52 15.04 7.08 14.40
C VAL A 52 16.37 6.60 14.98
N VAL A 53 17.33 6.33 14.11
CA VAL A 53 18.61 5.71 14.48
C VAL A 53 19.79 6.44 13.88
N THR A 54 20.92 6.44 14.56
CA THR A 54 22.23 6.76 13.99
C THR A 54 23.03 5.48 13.90
N LEU A 55 23.63 5.22 12.74
CA LEU A 55 24.35 4.00 12.43
C LEU A 55 25.84 4.30 12.24
N HIS A 56 26.68 3.55 12.93
CA HIS A 56 28.13 3.60 12.77
C HIS A 56 28.68 2.21 12.43
N SER A 57 29.34 2.11 11.31
CA SER A 57 29.97 0.86 10.84
C SER A 57 31.19 1.17 9.99
N LYS A 58 32.07 0.17 9.80
CA LYS A 58 33.15 0.25 8.83
C LYS A 58 32.65 0.25 7.37
N GLN A 59 31.46 -0.26 7.11
CA GLN A 59 30.85 -0.30 5.79
C GLN A 59 29.94 0.91 5.57
N LYS A 60 30.18 1.66 4.52
CA LYS A 60 29.40 2.88 4.16
C LYS A 60 27.89 2.64 4.09
N ARG A 61 27.45 1.46 3.63
CA ARG A 61 26.01 1.12 3.54
C ARG A 61 25.28 1.10 4.89
N TYR A 62 26.05 0.99 5.99
CA TYR A 62 25.53 1.01 7.36
C TYR A 62 26.03 2.24 8.13
N GLN A 63 26.25 3.34 7.44
CA GLN A 63 26.54 4.64 8.02
C GLN A 63 25.39 5.59 7.68
N ALA A 64 24.71 6.09 8.68
CA ALA A 64 23.62 7.04 8.50
C ALA A 64 23.38 7.82 9.80
N GLU A 65 23.12 9.11 9.67
CA GLU A 65 22.70 9.95 10.78
C GLU A 65 21.20 10.17 10.75
N GLN A 66 20.55 10.01 11.89
CA GLN A 66 19.10 10.20 12.08
C GLN A 66 18.22 9.50 11.01
N ALA A 67 18.65 8.31 10.58
CA ALA A 67 17.90 7.53 9.61
C ALA A 67 16.54 7.12 10.20
N ARG A 68 15.51 7.21 9.36
CA ARG A 68 14.16 6.76 9.70
C ARG A 68 13.93 5.37 9.11
N ILE A 69 13.67 4.40 9.97
CA ILE A 69 13.50 3.00 9.59
C ILE A 69 12.14 2.52 10.05
N CYS A 70 11.38 1.87 9.14
CA CYS A 70 10.19 1.12 9.49
C CYS A 70 10.56 -0.37 9.45
N VAL A 71 10.60 -1.00 10.62
CA VAL A 71 11.08 -2.38 10.78
C VAL A 71 10.16 -3.38 10.08
N GLY A 72 10.72 -4.21 9.22
CA GLY A 72 9.99 -5.26 8.50
C GLY A 72 9.29 -4.80 7.22
N LYS A 73 9.58 -3.59 6.71
CA LYS A 73 9.13 -3.11 5.40
C LYS A 73 10.08 -3.49 4.25
N GLY A 74 11.27 -3.99 4.56
CA GLY A 74 12.27 -4.38 3.56
C GLY A 74 12.87 -3.20 2.78
N LEU A 75 12.80 -1.99 3.33
CA LEU A 75 13.39 -0.79 2.73
C LEU A 75 14.91 -0.76 2.90
N TRP A 76 15.40 -1.45 3.91
CA TRP A 76 16.80 -1.74 4.17
C TRP A 76 17.07 -3.22 3.93
N ASN A 77 18.25 -3.72 4.28
CA ASN A 77 18.53 -5.16 4.23
C ASN A 77 17.65 -5.91 5.26
N ALA A 78 16.96 -6.98 4.83
CA ALA A 78 16.05 -7.75 5.67
C ALA A 78 16.75 -8.34 6.92
N ALA A 79 18.00 -8.78 6.79
CA ALA A 79 18.80 -9.29 7.91
C ALA A 79 19.12 -8.16 8.91
N PHE A 80 19.39 -6.94 8.42
CA PHE A 80 19.60 -5.77 9.25
C PHE A 80 18.33 -5.39 9.99
N GLU A 81 17.18 -5.30 9.28
CA GLU A 81 15.90 -4.99 9.92
C GLU A 81 15.51 -6.02 10.98
N ALA A 82 15.78 -7.31 10.73
CA ALA A 82 15.55 -8.38 11.70
C ALA A 82 16.43 -8.23 12.95
N ALA A 83 17.68 -7.80 12.77
CA ALA A 83 18.61 -7.59 13.89
C ALA A 83 18.26 -6.35 14.76
N LEU A 84 17.41 -5.45 14.27
CA LEU A 84 16.90 -4.33 15.06
C LEU A 84 15.81 -4.74 16.05
N VAL A 85 15.12 -5.87 15.81
CA VAL A 85 14.04 -6.34 16.68
C VAL A 85 14.63 -6.74 18.04
N GLY A 86 13.97 -6.30 19.11
CA GLY A 86 14.39 -6.54 20.49
C GLY A 86 15.39 -5.52 21.05
N LEU A 87 15.92 -4.59 20.25
CA LEU A 87 16.79 -3.53 20.75
C LEU A 87 16.01 -2.54 21.61
N MET A 88 16.71 -1.91 22.54
CA MET A 88 16.19 -0.88 23.41
C MET A 88 16.71 0.51 23.00
N LEU A 89 16.02 1.57 23.45
CA LEU A 89 16.51 2.94 23.28
C LEU A 89 17.95 3.09 23.79
N GLY A 90 18.76 3.89 23.08
CA GLY A 90 20.16 4.13 23.38
C GLY A 90 21.11 3.35 22.46
N ARG A 91 22.32 3.14 22.92
CA ARG A 91 23.40 2.54 22.13
C ARG A 91 23.38 1.01 22.19
N ASN A 92 23.29 0.41 21.02
CA ASN A 92 23.27 -1.05 20.84
C ASN A 92 24.36 -1.46 19.85
N CYS A 93 24.81 -2.71 19.93
CA CYS A 93 25.73 -3.30 18.95
C CYS A 93 25.09 -4.54 18.35
N ILE A 94 25.01 -4.60 17.03
CA ILE A 94 24.48 -5.73 16.27
C ILE A 94 25.52 -6.24 15.29
N SER A 95 25.40 -7.47 14.86
CA SER A 95 26.21 -8.04 13.77
C SER A 95 25.30 -8.52 12.66
N VAL A 96 25.55 -8.06 11.44
CA VAL A 96 24.79 -8.43 10.24
C VAL A 96 25.77 -8.84 9.16
N ASP A 97 25.64 -10.07 8.67
CA ASP A 97 26.54 -10.66 7.66
C ASP A 97 28.02 -10.55 8.06
N GLY A 98 28.34 -10.75 9.36
CA GLY A 98 29.71 -10.63 9.89
C GLY A 98 30.21 -9.19 10.07
N VAL A 99 29.37 -8.19 9.82
CA VAL A 99 29.69 -6.77 9.97
C VAL A 99 29.16 -6.25 11.30
N ALA A 100 30.04 -5.74 12.14
CA ALA A 100 29.64 -5.06 13.37
C ALA A 100 29.07 -3.66 13.06
N ILE A 101 27.90 -3.37 13.61
CA ILE A 101 27.19 -2.11 13.45
C ILE A 101 26.81 -1.60 14.83
N THR A 102 27.22 -0.38 15.16
CA THR A 102 26.73 0.32 16.34
C THR A 102 25.47 1.08 15.94
N VAL A 103 24.38 0.78 16.63
CA VAL A 103 23.06 1.42 16.43
C VAL A 103 22.76 2.28 17.62
N GLU A 104 22.67 3.58 17.43
CA GLU A 104 22.17 4.52 18.45
C GLU A 104 20.70 4.79 18.17
N LEU A 105 19.84 4.23 19.01
CA LEU A 105 18.39 4.27 18.86
C LEU A 105 17.84 5.48 19.62
N HIS A 106 17.41 6.50 18.90
CA HIS A 106 16.95 7.76 19.48
C HIS A 106 15.47 7.75 19.85
N SER A 107 14.65 7.10 19.01
CA SER A 107 13.22 6.99 19.29
C SER A 107 12.62 5.73 18.67
N ILE A 108 11.65 5.17 19.39
CA ILE A 108 10.78 4.08 18.92
C ILE A 108 9.36 4.62 18.91
N LYS A 109 8.69 4.52 17.79
CA LYS A 109 7.27 4.89 17.66
C LYS A 109 6.51 3.70 17.10
N ARG A 110 5.42 3.33 17.76
CA ARG A 110 4.57 2.20 17.38
C ARG A 110 3.22 2.67 16.90
N LYS A 111 2.74 2.05 15.83
CA LYS A 111 1.39 2.24 15.34
C LYS A 111 0.45 1.41 16.21
N VAL A 112 -0.40 2.06 16.99
CA VAL A 112 -1.40 1.42 17.84
C VAL A 112 -2.79 1.77 17.35
N GLN A 113 -3.72 0.83 17.48
CA GLN A 113 -5.11 1.11 17.14
C GLN A 113 -5.63 2.23 18.04
N ALA A 114 -6.28 3.20 17.43
CA ALA A 114 -6.87 4.33 18.12
C ALA A 114 -8.40 4.18 18.20
N GLU A 115 -8.97 4.58 19.30
CA GLU A 115 -10.40 4.78 19.41
C GLU A 115 -10.78 6.08 18.71
N ILE A 116 -11.72 6.03 17.78
CA ILE A 116 -12.19 7.22 17.07
C ILE A 116 -13.13 8.00 17.99
N THR A 117 -12.57 8.97 18.68
CA THR A 117 -13.29 9.96 19.49
C THR A 117 -13.23 11.32 18.78
N ASP A 118 -14.12 12.26 19.15
CA ASP A 118 -14.07 13.62 18.61
C ASP A 118 -12.71 14.30 18.90
N ALA A 119 -12.10 14.01 20.05
CA ALA A 119 -10.77 14.49 20.38
C ALA A 119 -9.67 13.90 19.45
N PHE A 120 -9.82 12.64 19.05
CA PHE A 120 -8.95 12.04 18.04
C PHE A 120 -9.13 12.71 16.69
N VAL A 121 -10.38 12.93 16.25
CA VAL A 121 -10.71 13.53 14.95
C VAL A 121 -10.13 14.94 14.83
N ARG A 122 -10.33 15.79 15.83
CA ARG A 122 -9.78 17.16 15.82
C ARG A 122 -8.25 17.20 15.72
N ARG A 123 -7.56 16.18 16.26
CA ARG A 123 -6.08 16.05 16.12
C ARG A 123 -5.62 15.66 14.73
N GLN A 124 -6.51 15.18 13.88
CA GLN A 124 -6.16 14.86 12.49
C GLN A 124 -6.13 16.10 11.58
N PHE A 125 -6.59 17.26 12.04
CA PHE A 125 -6.59 18.53 11.31
C PHE A 125 -7.24 18.41 9.91
N LEU A 126 -8.37 17.71 9.82
CA LEU A 126 -9.11 17.52 8.58
C LEU A 126 -10.15 18.65 8.42
N ASP A 127 -10.06 19.39 7.31
CA ASP A 127 -10.98 20.48 7.03
C ASP A 127 -12.44 20.00 7.00
N GLY A 128 -13.29 20.65 7.80
CA GLY A 128 -14.72 20.39 7.87
C GLY A 128 -15.12 19.07 8.55
N VAL A 129 -14.20 18.43 9.29
CA VAL A 129 -14.43 17.16 10.00
C VAL A 129 -14.06 17.32 11.46
N ASP A 130 -15.05 17.57 12.32
CA ASP A 130 -14.84 17.81 13.74
C ASP A 130 -15.43 16.73 14.65
N THR A 131 -16.34 15.91 14.10
CA THR A 131 -17.04 14.86 14.83
C THR A 131 -16.64 13.48 14.38
N ARG A 132 -16.81 12.51 15.28
CA ARG A 132 -16.63 11.07 14.97
C ARG A 132 -17.51 10.63 13.79
N GLU A 133 -18.76 11.11 13.73
CA GLU A 133 -19.70 10.75 12.67
C GLU A 133 -19.22 11.23 11.29
N ASP A 134 -18.80 12.48 11.17
CA ASP A 134 -18.30 13.02 9.91
C ASP A 134 -17.01 12.35 9.48
N TYR A 135 -16.16 12.01 10.43
CA TYR A 135 -14.93 11.25 10.16
C TYR A 135 -15.22 9.85 9.62
N LEU A 136 -16.16 9.13 10.22
CA LEU A 136 -16.57 7.80 9.74
C LEU A 136 -17.19 7.86 8.34
N LYS A 137 -18.06 8.86 8.07
CA LYS A 137 -18.62 9.07 6.73
C LYS A 137 -17.52 9.31 5.69
N ARG A 138 -16.54 10.14 6.01
CA ARG A 138 -15.42 10.42 5.12
C ARG A 138 -14.56 9.18 4.86
N LEU A 139 -14.28 8.39 5.90
CA LEU A 139 -13.56 7.11 5.75
C LEU A 139 -14.33 6.12 4.88
N GLU A 140 -15.65 6.01 5.08
CA GLU A 140 -16.50 5.15 4.27
C GLU A 140 -16.48 5.56 2.80
N GLU A 141 -16.56 6.85 2.52
CA GLU A 141 -16.50 7.39 1.16
C GLU A 141 -15.16 7.13 0.49
N GLN A 142 -14.06 7.40 1.19
CA GLN A 142 -12.72 7.11 0.69
C GLN A 142 -12.49 5.59 0.45
N HIS A 143 -12.99 4.75 1.35
CA HIS A 143 -12.90 3.31 1.17
C HIS A 143 -13.70 2.86 -0.04
N ARG A 144 -14.95 3.34 -0.19
CA ARG A 144 -15.82 3.05 -1.33
C ARG A 144 -15.18 3.46 -2.65
N GLU A 145 -14.61 4.67 -2.74
CA GLU A 145 -13.93 5.16 -3.93
C GLU A 145 -12.72 4.29 -4.29
N THR A 146 -11.90 3.98 -3.29
CA THR A 146 -10.69 3.14 -3.48
C THR A 146 -11.07 1.74 -3.96
N GLU A 147 -12.04 1.12 -3.32
CA GLU A 147 -12.51 -0.22 -3.65
C GLU A 147 -13.16 -0.26 -5.04
N LEU A 148 -13.96 0.74 -5.40
CA LEU A 148 -14.54 0.87 -6.74
C LEU A 148 -13.46 1.02 -7.81
N ALA A 149 -12.42 1.80 -7.54
CA ALA A 149 -11.30 1.97 -8.47
C ALA A 149 -10.56 0.63 -8.70
N VAL A 150 -10.32 -0.14 -7.65
CA VAL A 150 -9.70 -1.46 -7.73
C VAL A 150 -10.58 -2.42 -8.53
N ARG A 151 -11.88 -2.49 -8.22
CA ARG A 151 -12.83 -3.37 -8.92
C ARG A 151 -12.95 -3.02 -10.41
N LYS A 152 -13.05 -1.73 -10.75
CA LYS A 152 -13.06 -1.28 -12.15
C LYS A 152 -11.78 -1.70 -12.88
N LYS A 153 -10.62 -1.55 -12.25
CA LYS A 153 -9.34 -2.00 -12.84
C LYS A 153 -9.32 -3.50 -13.07
N MET A 154 -9.79 -4.29 -12.11
CA MET A 154 -9.88 -5.76 -12.26
C MET A 154 -10.82 -6.17 -13.40
N LEU A 155 -11.98 -5.50 -13.53
CA LEU A 155 -12.92 -5.72 -14.64
C LEU A 155 -12.27 -5.40 -15.99
N THR A 156 -11.55 -4.27 -16.08
CA THR A 156 -10.83 -3.90 -17.31
C THR A 156 -9.83 -4.98 -17.72
N VAL A 157 -9.01 -5.46 -16.76
CA VAL A 157 -8.03 -6.54 -17.02
C VAL A 157 -8.74 -7.80 -17.50
N ARG A 158 -9.79 -8.24 -16.81
CA ARG A 158 -10.56 -9.44 -17.17
C ARG A 158 -11.21 -9.31 -18.55
N THR A 159 -11.75 -8.13 -18.87
CA THR A 159 -12.32 -7.88 -20.21
C THR A 159 -11.26 -7.96 -21.31
N LEU A 160 -10.08 -7.37 -21.07
CA LEU A 160 -8.95 -7.47 -22.02
C LEU A 160 -8.46 -8.90 -22.19
N GLU A 161 -8.38 -9.68 -21.11
CA GLU A 161 -8.03 -11.11 -21.18
C GLU A 161 -9.06 -11.90 -21.99
N MET A 162 -10.35 -11.66 -21.78
CA MET A 162 -11.43 -12.29 -22.56
C MET A 162 -11.39 -11.90 -24.04
N LEU A 163 -11.15 -10.62 -24.35
CA LEU A 163 -10.98 -10.14 -25.72
C LEU A 163 -9.76 -10.80 -26.38
N ARG A 164 -8.63 -10.86 -25.67
CA ARG A 164 -7.42 -11.53 -26.14
C ARG A 164 -7.66 -13.02 -26.44
N ALA A 165 -8.36 -13.72 -25.55
CA ALA A 165 -8.67 -15.15 -25.72
C ALA A 165 -9.62 -15.41 -26.87
N ARG A 166 -10.49 -14.46 -27.25
CA ARG A 166 -11.48 -14.57 -28.33
C ARG A 166 -10.99 -13.96 -29.65
N SER A 167 -9.89 -13.21 -29.62
CA SER A 167 -9.32 -12.57 -30.82
C SER A 167 -8.22 -13.43 -31.39
N SER A 168 -8.32 -13.76 -32.68
CA SER A 168 -7.22 -14.34 -33.43
C SER A 168 -6.49 -13.22 -34.14
N PHE A 169 -5.24 -12.98 -33.74
CA PHE A 169 -4.39 -12.03 -34.46
C PHE A 169 -3.51 -12.77 -35.41
N PRO A 170 -3.37 -12.31 -36.69
CA PRO A 170 -2.38 -12.86 -37.59
C PRO A 170 -0.98 -12.73 -36.96
N PRO A 171 -0.06 -13.67 -37.24
CA PRO A 171 1.30 -13.59 -36.73
C PRO A 171 1.92 -12.23 -37.02
N LEU A 172 2.61 -11.66 -36.03
CA LEU A 172 3.20 -10.33 -36.16
C LEU A 172 4.23 -10.24 -37.29
N GLU A 173 4.84 -11.37 -37.62
CA GLU A 173 5.84 -11.53 -38.68
C GLU A 173 5.29 -11.15 -40.06
N ASP A 174 4.08 -11.59 -40.40
CA ASP A 174 3.43 -11.28 -41.70
C ASP A 174 3.16 -9.77 -41.84
N ARG A 175 2.84 -9.09 -40.73
CA ARG A 175 2.54 -7.67 -40.74
C ARG A 175 3.80 -6.80 -40.75
N ILE A 176 4.88 -7.27 -40.18
CA ILE A 176 6.20 -6.63 -40.25
C ILE A 176 6.72 -6.68 -41.69
N GLU A 177 6.63 -7.83 -42.38
CA GLU A 177 7.00 -7.95 -43.78
C GLU A 177 6.15 -7.06 -44.69
N GLU A 178 4.85 -6.94 -44.42
CA GLU A 178 3.95 -6.10 -45.21
C GLU A 178 4.28 -4.60 -45.03
N LEU A 179 4.62 -4.17 -43.82
CA LEU A 179 5.08 -2.79 -43.52
C LEU A 179 6.44 -2.50 -44.18
N TYR A 180 7.37 -3.48 -44.20
CA TYR A 180 8.64 -3.32 -44.90
C TYR A 180 8.48 -3.20 -46.40
N ARG A 181 7.55 -3.94 -47.00
CA ARG A 181 7.25 -3.84 -48.46
C ARG A 181 6.59 -2.51 -48.86
N GLN A 182 5.91 -1.85 -47.95
CA GLN A 182 5.27 -0.53 -48.20
C GLN A 182 6.25 0.65 -48.05
N GLN A 183 7.44 0.45 -47.53
CA GLN A 183 8.46 1.49 -47.34
C GLN A 183 9.57 1.48 -48.38
N ILE A 184 9.55 0.54 -49.36
CA ILE A 184 10.45 0.45 -50.51
C ILE A 184 9.66 0.83 -51.76
#